data_f46edec363b7a5e33f2612dd5af77f33
#
_entry.id   f46edec363b7a5e33f2612dd5af77f33
#
_cell.length_a   1.000
_cell.length_b   1.000
_cell.length_c   1.000
_cell.angle_alpha   90.00
_cell.angle_beta   90.00
_cell.angle_gamma   90.00
#
_symmetry.space_group_name_H-M   'P 1'
#
loop_
_entity.id
_entity.type
_entity.pdbx_description
1 polymer ?
#
loop_
_entity_poly.entity_id
_entity_poly.type
_entity_poly.pdbx_seq_one_letter_code
_entity_poly.pdbx_strand_id
1 'polypeptide(L)'
;MNKCVRGNSNLCMGCRTCLIACVEAHSDMPIFEIKPENINFNPKLHMIKSYEITVPFQCRQCENPDCIKACKKGAIYHEDDRVLINTDVCDGCGECVDACPFGAIDMTYVPEKDLVNENEERKLVANKCDLCKGVEGGPACVRVCPTKALSLVESSEIEETMAERRARELHKNSLMHKNS
;
A
#
# COMPACT_ATOMS: atom_id res chain seq x y z
N MET A 1 -16.51 -1.15 4.96
CA MET A 1 -15.88 -2.01 3.92
C MET A 1 -14.58 -1.35 3.48
N ASN A 2 -13.47 -2.07 3.55
CA ASN A 2 -12.17 -1.45 3.38
C ASN A 2 -11.86 -1.17 1.90
N LYS A 3 -11.35 0.02 1.62
CA LYS A 3 -10.84 0.39 0.29
C LYS A 3 -9.40 -0.09 0.15
N CYS A 4 -8.98 -0.46 -1.06
CA CYS A 4 -7.57 -0.72 -1.33
C CYS A 4 -7.17 -0.24 -2.72
N VAL A 5 -5.88 0.04 -2.91
CA VAL A 5 -5.37 0.30 -4.26
C VAL A 5 -5.01 -1.03 -4.91
N ARG A 6 -5.41 -1.22 -6.15
CA ARG A 6 -5.13 -2.40 -6.95
C ARG A 6 -4.27 -2.05 -8.16
N GLY A 7 -3.23 -2.85 -8.39
CA GLY A 7 -2.39 -2.77 -9.58
C GLY A 7 -2.86 -3.72 -10.69
N ASN A 8 -2.81 -3.23 -11.94
CA ASN A 8 -3.02 -4.02 -13.15
C ASN A 8 -1.68 -4.20 -13.88
N SER A 9 -1.16 -5.42 -13.89
CA SER A 9 0.12 -5.74 -14.53
C SER A 9 0.12 -5.54 -16.05
N ASN A 10 -1.04 -5.70 -16.71
CA ASN A 10 -1.14 -5.53 -18.16
C ASN A 10 -1.00 -4.06 -18.59
N LEU A 11 -1.25 -3.12 -17.69
CA LEU A 11 -1.14 -1.69 -17.93
C LEU A 11 0.12 -1.07 -17.34
N CYS A 12 0.79 -1.77 -16.41
CA CYS A 12 1.97 -1.22 -15.74
C CYS A 12 3.20 -1.28 -16.62
N MET A 13 3.74 -0.13 -16.98
CA MET A 13 4.98 0.01 -17.75
C MET A 13 6.25 0.06 -16.89
N GLY A 14 6.13 -0.02 -15.56
CA GLY A 14 7.27 -0.04 -14.65
C GLY A 14 8.00 1.31 -14.46
N CYS A 15 7.36 2.43 -14.77
CA CYS A 15 7.99 3.77 -14.73
C CYS A 15 8.35 4.27 -13.31
N ARG A 16 7.84 3.63 -12.25
CA ARG A 16 8.09 3.96 -10.83
C ARG A 16 7.62 5.33 -10.35
N THR A 17 6.91 6.11 -11.17
CA THR A 17 6.34 7.41 -10.77
C THR A 17 5.47 7.31 -9.51
N CYS A 18 4.78 6.18 -9.32
CA CYS A 18 3.98 5.91 -8.13
C CYS A 18 4.80 5.83 -6.83
N LEU A 19 6.08 5.38 -6.88
CA LEU A 19 6.97 5.36 -5.71
C LEU A 19 7.33 6.80 -5.31
N ILE A 20 7.72 7.63 -6.29
CA ILE A 20 8.08 9.03 -6.06
C ILE A 20 6.88 9.79 -5.50
N ALA A 21 5.71 9.65 -6.12
CA ALA A 21 4.49 10.31 -5.64
C ALA A 21 4.05 9.84 -4.24
N CYS A 22 4.35 8.60 -3.87
CA CYS A 22 4.10 8.12 -2.51
C CYS A 22 5.01 8.80 -1.50
N VAL A 23 6.30 8.94 -1.79
CA VAL A 23 7.26 9.65 -0.93
C VAL A 23 6.87 11.12 -0.82
N GLU A 24 6.60 11.78 -1.95
CA GLU A 24 6.16 13.18 -2.01
C GLU A 24 4.93 13.44 -1.13
N ALA A 25 3.91 12.57 -1.24
CA ALA A 25 2.66 12.71 -0.48
C ALA A 25 2.81 12.51 1.03
N HIS A 26 3.95 11.96 1.49
CA HIS A 26 4.25 11.70 2.89
C HIS A 26 5.48 12.50 3.39
N SER A 27 5.95 13.44 2.60
CA SER A 27 7.03 14.36 2.95
C SER A 27 6.45 15.68 3.45
N ASP A 28 7.09 16.27 4.46
CA ASP A 28 6.68 17.56 5.01
C ASP A 28 6.97 18.73 4.06
N MET A 29 7.84 18.55 3.07
CA MET A 29 8.21 19.52 2.04
C MET A 29 8.34 18.84 0.68
N PRO A 30 8.20 19.61 -0.42
CA PRO A 30 8.37 19.08 -1.77
C PRO A 30 9.71 18.37 -1.93
N ILE A 31 9.68 17.14 -2.51
CA ILE A 31 10.88 16.29 -2.62
C ILE A 31 12.02 16.98 -3.39
N PHE A 32 11.69 17.89 -4.33
CA PHE A 32 12.67 18.64 -5.11
C PHE A 32 13.32 19.80 -4.34
N GLU A 33 12.78 20.16 -3.17
CA GLU A 33 13.34 21.17 -2.27
C GLU A 33 14.22 20.53 -1.17
N ILE A 34 14.14 19.22 -1.01
CA ILE A 34 14.94 18.46 -0.05
C ILE A 34 16.31 18.19 -0.69
N LYS A 35 17.40 18.44 0.05
CA LYS A 35 18.74 18.07 -0.40
C LYS A 35 18.81 16.55 -0.61
N PRO A 36 19.45 16.07 -1.70
CA PRO A 36 19.50 14.64 -2.04
C PRO A 36 19.93 13.72 -0.91
N GLU A 37 20.87 14.16 -0.09
CA GLU A 37 21.38 13.43 1.08
C GLU A 37 20.37 13.29 2.22
N ASN A 38 19.35 14.15 2.25
CA ASN A 38 18.29 14.18 3.28
C ASN A 38 16.99 13.53 2.82
N ILE A 39 16.91 13.05 1.58
CA ILE A 39 15.71 12.38 1.08
C ILE A 39 15.57 11.01 1.76
N ASN A 40 14.53 10.87 2.58
CA ASN A 40 14.13 9.58 3.12
C ASN A 40 13.22 8.85 2.11
N PHE A 41 13.82 8.10 1.17
CA PHE A 41 13.09 7.42 0.11
C PHE A 41 12.49 6.09 0.60
N ASN A 42 11.40 6.18 1.37
CA ASN A 42 10.66 5.04 1.93
C ASN A 42 9.20 5.03 1.45
N PRO A 43 8.94 4.65 0.19
CA PRO A 43 7.57 4.58 -0.31
C PRO A 43 6.78 3.50 0.45
N LYS A 44 5.49 3.74 0.65
CA LYS A 44 4.55 2.81 1.32
C LYS A 44 3.98 1.76 0.34
N LEU A 45 4.64 1.55 -0.77
CA LEU A 45 4.31 0.55 -1.80
C LEU A 45 5.58 -0.02 -2.42
N HIS A 46 5.48 -1.23 -2.95
CA HIS A 46 6.58 -1.97 -3.58
C HIS A 46 6.37 -2.09 -5.08
N MET A 47 7.46 -2.21 -5.84
CA MET A 47 7.40 -2.59 -7.24
C MET A 47 7.81 -4.05 -7.39
N ILE A 48 6.85 -4.92 -7.66
CA ILE A 48 7.13 -6.31 -8.00
C ILE A 48 7.55 -6.35 -9.47
N LYS A 49 8.66 -6.99 -9.72
CA LYS A 49 9.17 -7.23 -11.06
C LYS A 49 9.59 -8.71 -11.19
N SER A 50 8.97 -9.41 -12.11
CA SER A 50 9.36 -10.75 -12.56
C SER A 50 9.59 -10.76 -14.06
N TYR A 51 9.89 -11.91 -14.65
CA TYR A 51 10.13 -12.03 -16.11
C TYR A 51 8.98 -11.48 -16.96
N GLU A 52 7.75 -11.67 -16.52
CA GLU A 52 6.54 -11.37 -17.32
C GLU A 52 5.69 -10.27 -16.71
N ILE A 53 5.92 -9.91 -15.43
CA ILE A 53 5.02 -9.05 -14.69
C ILE A 53 5.79 -7.92 -14.05
N THR A 54 5.34 -6.70 -14.28
CA THR A 54 5.72 -5.54 -13.48
C THR A 54 4.43 -4.92 -12.93
N VAL A 55 4.34 -4.78 -11.60
CA VAL A 55 3.14 -4.23 -10.97
C VAL A 55 3.47 -3.61 -9.61
N PRO A 56 2.92 -2.44 -9.30
CA PRO A 56 2.99 -1.91 -7.94
C PRO A 56 2.09 -2.71 -7.00
N PHE A 57 2.59 -2.95 -5.81
CA PHE A 57 1.95 -3.72 -4.76
C PHE A 57 2.01 -2.97 -3.43
N GLN A 58 0.91 -2.98 -2.68
CA GLN A 58 0.80 -2.31 -1.39
C GLN A 58 -0.19 -3.02 -0.47
N CYS A 59 -0.34 -2.52 0.76
CA CYS A 59 -1.26 -3.05 1.76
C CYS A 59 -2.68 -3.21 1.20
N ARG A 60 -3.29 -4.37 1.46
CA ARG A 60 -4.65 -4.73 1.03
C ARG A 60 -5.74 -4.19 1.93
N GLN A 61 -5.38 -3.51 3.02
CA GLN A 61 -6.36 -2.95 3.97
C GLN A 61 -7.37 -4.01 4.46
N CYS A 62 -6.87 -5.13 4.96
CA CYS A 62 -7.67 -6.30 5.34
C CYS A 62 -8.79 -5.94 6.34
N GLU A 63 -9.96 -6.57 6.24
CA GLU A 63 -11.04 -6.42 7.21
C GLU A 63 -10.70 -7.09 8.56
N ASN A 64 -10.00 -8.23 8.51
CA ASN A 64 -9.52 -8.93 9.68
C ASN A 64 -7.98 -9.02 9.63
N PRO A 65 -7.25 -7.93 9.95
CA PRO A 65 -5.82 -7.83 9.72
C PRO A 65 -5.01 -8.52 10.80
N ASP A 66 -4.22 -9.52 10.42
CA ASP A 66 -3.35 -10.24 11.35
C ASP A 66 -2.24 -9.34 11.92
N CYS A 67 -1.85 -8.29 11.18
CA CYS A 67 -0.89 -7.31 11.67
C CYS A 67 -1.40 -6.49 12.87
N ILE A 68 -2.72 -6.24 12.99
CA ILE A 68 -3.30 -5.63 14.19
C ILE A 68 -3.22 -6.59 15.37
N LYS A 69 -3.58 -7.86 15.15
CA LYS A 69 -3.55 -8.90 16.20
C LYS A 69 -2.13 -9.15 16.72
N ALA A 70 -1.14 -9.10 15.83
CA ALA A 70 0.27 -9.30 16.19
C ALA A 70 0.86 -8.10 16.94
N CYS A 71 0.29 -6.90 16.82
CA CYS A 71 0.86 -5.70 17.42
C CYS A 71 0.56 -5.60 18.91
N LYS A 72 1.49 -6.05 19.75
CA LYS A 72 1.38 -5.99 21.23
C LYS A 72 1.28 -4.58 21.78
N LYS A 73 1.81 -3.59 21.07
CA LYS A 73 1.75 -2.18 21.47
C LYS A 73 0.46 -1.47 21.05
N GLY A 74 -0.38 -2.12 20.23
CA GLY A 74 -1.56 -1.47 19.68
C GLY A 74 -1.26 -0.31 18.72
N ALA A 75 -0.05 -0.29 18.16
CA ALA A 75 0.36 0.75 17.21
C ALA A 75 -0.37 0.65 15.87
N ILE A 76 -0.91 -0.54 15.53
CA ILE A 76 -1.67 -0.76 14.30
C ILE A 76 -3.15 -0.84 14.66
N TYR A 77 -3.99 -0.08 13.95
CA TYR A 77 -5.41 0.07 14.28
C TYR A 77 -6.26 0.33 13.03
N HIS A 78 -7.58 0.18 13.18
CA HIS A 78 -8.57 0.56 12.17
C HIS A 78 -9.05 2.00 12.39
N GLU A 79 -9.16 2.76 11.31
CA GLU A 79 -9.83 4.06 11.28
C GLU A 79 -10.34 4.35 9.86
N ASP A 80 -11.57 4.79 9.72
CA ASP A 80 -12.20 5.16 8.43
C ASP A 80 -12.00 4.12 7.32
N ASP A 81 -12.29 2.87 7.59
CA ASP A 81 -12.10 1.74 6.66
C ASP A 81 -10.64 1.52 6.21
N ARG A 82 -9.68 1.97 7.02
CA ARG A 82 -8.24 1.83 6.76
C ARG A 82 -7.53 1.15 7.93
N VAL A 83 -6.50 0.41 7.62
CA VAL A 83 -5.55 -0.07 8.61
C VAL A 83 -4.40 0.92 8.67
N LEU A 84 -4.17 1.54 9.80
CA LEU A 84 -3.18 2.58 10.02
C LEU A 84 -2.11 2.15 11.01
N ILE A 85 -0.98 2.87 11.02
CA ILE A 85 0.09 2.71 12.01
C ILE A 85 0.33 4.05 12.70
N ASN A 86 0.30 4.04 14.02
CA ASN A 86 0.82 5.13 14.82
C ASN A 86 2.31 4.90 15.08
N THR A 87 3.16 5.68 14.42
CA THR A 87 4.62 5.56 14.50
C THR A 87 5.17 5.98 15.86
N ASP A 88 4.47 6.83 16.62
CA ASP A 88 4.89 7.27 17.94
C ASP A 88 4.81 6.13 18.96
N VAL A 89 3.80 5.26 18.81
CA VAL A 89 3.56 4.09 19.67
C VAL A 89 4.37 2.86 19.21
N CYS A 90 4.74 2.80 17.91
CA CYS A 90 5.48 1.68 17.35
C CYS A 90 6.88 1.59 17.98
N ASP A 91 7.25 0.39 18.47
CA ASP A 91 8.56 0.10 19.07
C ASP A 91 9.53 -0.62 18.12
N GLY A 92 9.14 -0.83 16.85
CA GLY A 92 10.01 -1.42 15.84
C GLY A 92 10.23 -2.94 15.96
N CYS A 93 9.39 -3.67 16.68
CA CYS A 93 9.61 -5.10 16.94
C CYS A 93 9.50 -6.02 15.69
N GLY A 94 8.86 -5.55 14.59
CA GLY A 94 8.74 -6.31 13.34
C GLY A 94 7.66 -7.40 13.31
N GLU A 95 6.98 -7.73 14.42
CA GLU A 95 5.96 -8.81 14.47
C GLU A 95 4.84 -8.64 13.42
N CYS A 96 4.50 -7.41 13.05
CA CYS A 96 3.51 -7.12 12.03
C CYS A 96 4.00 -7.44 10.60
N VAL A 97 5.31 -7.39 10.36
CA VAL A 97 5.93 -7.78 9.08
C VAL A 97 5.74 -9.26 8.86
N ASP A 98 6.09 -10.07 9.87
CA ASP A 98 5.96 -11.53 9.82
C ASP A 98 4.48 -11.98 9.75
N ALA A 99 3.59 -11.26 10.43
CA ALA A 99 2.16 -11.55 10.43
C ALA A 99 1.45 -11.17 9.12
N CYS A 100 2.06 -10.36 8.25
CA CYS A 100 1.42 -9.92 7.03
C CYS A 100 1.48 -10.99 5.94
N PRO A 101 0.36 -11.67 5.57
CA PRO A 101 0.39 -12.74 4.57
C PRO A 101 0.73 -12.24 3.17
N PHE A 102 0.72 -10.93 2.97
CA PHE A 102 1.00 -10.29 1.68
C PHE A 102 2.40 -9.69 1.59
N GLY A 103 3.17 -9.63 2.70
CA GLY A 103 4.47 -8.96 2.72
C GLY A 103 4.37 -7.46 2.35
N ALA A 104 3.33 -6.78 2.83
CA ALA A 104 3.04 -5.38 2.47
C ALA A 104 3.46 -4.38 3.56
N ILE A 105 4.26 -4.82 4.53
CA ILE A 105 4.77 -4.02 5.63
C ILE A 105 6.29 -4.15 5.65
N ASP A 106 6.98 -3.03 5.65
CA ASP A 106 8.43 -2.95 5.83
C ASP A 106 8.77 -2.26 7.15
N MET A 107 10.04 -2.39 7.54
CA MET A 107 10.59 -1.59 8.62
C MET A 107 11.39 -0.43 8.03
N THR A 108 11.20 0.77 8.55
CA THR A 108 11.90 1.98 8.12
C THR A 108 12.34 2.82 9.29
N TYR A 109 13.36 3.62 9.10
CA TYR A 109 13.74 4.63 10.07
C TYR A 109 12.94 5.90 9.85
N VAL A 110 12.29 6.42 10.89
CA VAL A 110 11.71 7.76 10.86
C VAL A 110 12.80 8.78 11.16
N PRO A 111 12.84 9.89 10.38
CA PRO A 111 13.61 11.05 10.79
C PRO A 111 12.99 11.56 12.08
N GLU A 112 13.73 11.60 13.15
CA GLU A 112 13.26 12.26 14.37
C GLU A 112 13.15 13.78 14.09
N LYS A 113 11.98 14.34 14.38
CA LYS A 113 11.66 15.76 14.08
C LYS A 113 12.56 16.77 14.79
N ASP A 114 13.38 16.31 15.75
CA ASP A 114 14.18 17.13 16.65
C ASP A 114 15.68 16.74 16.68
N LEU A 115 16.22 16.12 15.62
CA LEU A 115 17.67 15.80 15.58
C LEU A 115 18.51 17.08 15.51
N VAL A 116 18.69 17.74 16.64
CA VAL A 116 19.71 18.79 16.85
C VAL A 116 21.06 18.16 17.24
N ASN A 117 21.08 16.87 17.58
CA ASN A 117 22.29 16.14 18.03
C ASN A 117 22.56 14.93 17.15
N GLU A 118 23.77 14.82 16.60
CA GLU A 118 24.28 13.75 15.74
C GLU A 118 24.33 12.35 16.43
N ASN A 119 23.92 12.23 17.69
CA ASN A 119 24.01 11.01 18.51
C ASN A 119 22.65 10.37 18.85
N GLU A 120 21.53 10.84 18.29
CA GLU A 120 20.23 10.24 18.57
C GLU A 120 19.97 9.02 17.68
N GLU A 121 19.59 7.91 18.31
CA GLU A 121 19.25 6.66 17.65
C GLU A 121 17.99 6.86 16.79
N ARG A 122 18.11 6.64 15.49
CA ARG A 122 16.97 6.67 14.56
C ARG A 122 15.96 5.61 14.97
N LYS A 123 14.72 6.01 15.22
CA LYS A 123 13.66 5.09 15.59
C LYS A 123 13.24 4.23 14.40
N LEU A 124 13.33 2.91 14.57
CA LEU A 124 12.81 1.94 13.59
C LEU A 124 11.30 1.78 13.79
N VAL A 125 10.52 1.89 12.73
CA VAL A 125 9.06 1.75 12.78
C VAL A 125 8.54 0.97 11.58
N ALA A 126 7.34 0.39 11.73
CA ALA A 126 6.67 -0.26 10.61
C ALA A 126 6.16 0.77 9.60
N ASN A 127 6.32 0.46 8.31
CA ASN A 127 5.89 1.27 7.18
C ASN A 127 4.97 0.46 6.26
N LYS A 128 3.79 0.98 5.94
CA LYS A 128 2.85 0.38 5.00
C LYS A 128 1.91 1.43 4.41
N CYS A 129 1.24 1.12 3.32
CA CYS A 129 0.24 2.00 2.71
C CYS A 129 -0.91 2.33 3.67
N ASP A 130 -1.20 3.61 3.80
CA ASP A 130 -2.29 4.22 4.59
C ASP A 130 -3.37 4.85 3.69
N LEU A 131 -3.32 4.58 2.38
CA LEU A 131 -4.17 5.19 1.35
C LEU A 131 -4.07 6.73 1.31
N CYS A 132 -2.91 7.27 1.66
CA CYS A 132 -2.64 8.71 1.75
C CYS A 132 -3.65 9.42 2.65
N LYS A 133 -3.81 8.93 3.90
CA LYS A 133 -4.69 9.57 4.90
C LYS A 133 -4.31 11.04 5.07
N GLY A 134 -5.30 11.93 4.97
CA GLY A 134 -5.09 13.37 5.13
C GLY A 134 -4.56 14.09 3.88
N VAL A 135 -4.25 13.37 2.80
CA VAL A 135 -3.81 13.97 1.53
C VAL A 135 -5.01 14.26 0.65
N GLU A 136 -5.15 15.50 0.22
CA GLU A 136 -6.24 15.92 -0.67
C GLU A 136 -6.19 15.18 -2.02
N GLY A 137 -7.35 14.76 -2.51
CA GLY A 137 -7.47 14.03 -3.78
C GLY A 137 -7.16 12.54 -3.69
N GLY A 138 -6.96 11.97 -2.49
CA GLY A 138 -6.79 10.53 -2.26
C GLY A 138 -5.40 9.99 -2.66
N PRO A 139 -5.29 8.68 -2.95
CA PRO A 139 -3.99 8.04 -3.15
C PRO A 139 -3.16 8.66 -4.27
N ALA A 140 -2.03 9.27 -3.94
CA ALA A 140 -1.15 9.96 -4.88
C ALA A 140 -0.65 9.03 -6.01
N CYS A 141 -0.34 7.78 -5.69
CA CYS A 141 0.10 6.79 -6.66
C CYS A 141 -0.93 6.50 -7.76
N VAL A 142 -2.23 6.56 -7.44
CA VAL A 142 -3.32 6.41 -8.42
C VAL A 142 -3.40 7.62 -9.33
N ARG A 143 -3.34 8.83 -8.75
CA ARG A 143 -3.45 10.09 -9.50
C ARG A 143 -2.36 10.30 -10.54
N VAL A 144 -1.12 9.89 -10.22
CA VAL A 144 0.04 10.12 -11.10
C VAL A 144 0.29 9.01 -12.10
N CYS A 145 -0.45 7.91 -12.03
CA CYS A 145 -0.18 6.76 -12.91
C CYS A 145 -0.53 7.08 -14.37
N PRO A 146 0.47 7.19 -15.29
CA PRO A 146 0.22 7.61 -16.66
C PRO A 146 -0.59 6.61 -17.47
N THR A 147 -0.47 5.32 -17.15
CA THR A 147 -1.18 4.24 -17.82
C THR A 147 -2.46 3.81 -17.09
N LYS A 148 -2.81 4.49 -15.97
CA LYS A 148 -3.94 4.11 -15.11
C LYS A 148 -3.87 2.64 -14.64
N ALA A 149 -2.66 2.12 -14.48
CA ALA A 149 -2.44 0.77 -13.97
C ALA A 149 -2.81 0.62 -12.49
N LEU A 150 -2.99 1.72 -11.76
CA LEU A 150 -3.43 1.75 -10.37
C LEU A 150 -4.84 2.29 -10.27
N SER A 151 -5.69 1.63 -9.52
CA SER A 151 -7.05 2.08 -9.20
C SER A 151 -7.34 1.89 -7.71
N LEU A 152 -8.07 2.83 -7.13
CA LEU A 152 -8.69 2.64 -5.82
C LEU A 152 -9.94 1.79 -6.03
N VAL A 153 -10.04 0.67 -5.32
CA VAL A 153 -11.14 -0.29 -5.42
C VAL A 153 -11.87 -0.30 -4.08
N GLU A 154 -13.17 -0.16 -4.13
CA GLU A 154 -14.05 -0.35 -2.98
C GLU A 154 -14.47 -1.83 -2.91
N SER A 155 -14.77 -2.33 -1.71
CA SER A 155 -15.18 -3.72 -1.54
C SER A 155 -16.48 -4.08 -2.26
N SER A 156 -17.39 -3.13 -2.43
CA SER A 156 -18.61 -3.27 -3.24
C SER A 156 -18.28 -3.59 -4.71
N GLU A 157 -17.27 -2.93 -5.30
CA GLU A 157 -16.82 -3.20 -6.65
C GLU A 157 -16.17 -4.58 -6.79
N ILE A 158 -15.51 -5.06 -5.72
CA ILE A 158 -14.93 -6.42 -5.70
C ILE A 158 -16.04 -7.48 -5.70
N GLU A 159 -17.11 -7.27 -4.95
CA GLU A 159 -18.25 -8.19 -4.90
C GLU A 159 -18.99 -8.24 -6.24
N GLU A 160 -19.20 -7.10 -6.88
CA GLU A 160 -19.78 -7.01 -8.22
C GLU A 160 -18.90 -7.75 -9.26
N THR A 161 -17.61 -7.48 -9.25
CA THR A 161 -16.64 -8.18 -10.14
C THR A 161 -16.63 -9.69 -9.91
N MET A 162 -16.78 -10.16 -8.67
CA MET A 162 -16.89 -11.59 -8.37
C MET A 162 -18.19 -12.19 -8.86
N ALA A 163 -19.31 -11.47 -8.72
CA ALA A 163 -20.60 -11.91 -9.26
C ALA A 163 -20.59 -12.01 -10.78
N GLU A 164 -19.99 -11.05 -11.46
CA GLU A 164 -19.79 -11.07 -12.92
C GLU A 164 -18.91 -12.25 -13.36
N ARG A 165 -17.84 -12.56 -12.62
CA ARG A 165 -16.99 -13.72 -12.90
C ARG A 165 -17.75 -15.02 -12.76
N ARG A 166 -18.55 -15.17 -11.69
CA ARG A 166 -19.40 -16.35 -11.49
C ARG A 166 -20.43 -16.49 -12.61
N ALA A 167 -21.09 -15.40 -13.00
CA ALA A 167 -22.02 -15.40 -14.11
C ALA A 167 -21.40 -15.82 -15.43
N ARG A 168 -20.17 -15.35 -15.71
CA ARG A 168 -19.40 -15.70 -16.91
C ARG A 168 -19.01 -17.17 -16.93
N GLU A 169 -18.56 -17.73 -15.80
CA GLU A 169 -18.23 -19.17 -15.71
C GLU A 169 -19.47 -20.06 -15.88
N LEU A 170 -20.60 -19.66 -15.31
CA LEU A 170 -21.86 -20.36 -15.48
C LEU A 170 -22.31 -20.35 -16.95
N HIS A 171 -22.18 -19.22 -17.64
CA HIS A 171 -22.50 -19.09 -19.06
C HIS A 171 -21.60 -19.96 -19.93
N LYS A 172 -20.30 -20.01 -19.64
CA LYS A 172 -19.32 -20.84 -20.34
C LYS A 172 -19.63 -22.33 -20.20
N ASN A 173 -19.95 -22.77 -18.99
CA ASN A 173 -20.36 -24.17 -18.74
C ASN A 173 -21.68 -24.54 -19.42
N SER A 174 -22.64 -23.60 -19.48
CA SER A 174 -23.91 -23.81 -20.21
C SER A 174 -23.73 -23.97 -21.69
N LEU A 175 -22.74 -23.30 -22.29
CA LEU A 175 -22.43 -23.44 -23.72
C LEU A 175 -21.72 -24.77 -24.03
N MET A 176 -20.90 -25.31 -23.13
CA MET A 176 -20.26 -26.62 -23.32
C MET A 176 -21.26 -27.77 -23.30
N HIS A 177 -22.31 -27.68 -22.48
CA HIS A 177 -23.36 -28.72 -22.42
C HIS A 177 -24.35 -28.70 -23.62
N LYS A 178 -24.38 -27.63 -24.40
CA LYS A 178 -25.21 -27.55 -25.59
C LYS A 178 -24.57 -28.16 -26.85
N ASN A 179 -23.27 -28.43 -26.80
CA ASN A 179 -22.48 -28.98 -27.92
C ASN A 179 -22.04 -30.43 -27.68
N SER A 180 -22.63 -31.12 -26.70
CA SER A 180 -22.54 -32.56 -26.42
C SER A 180 -23.89 -33.22 -26.70
#